data_0613a99bec4e6294ebd76892f778c9f2
#
_entry.id   0613a99bec4e6294ebd76892f778c9f2
#
_cell.length_a   1.000
_cell.length_b   1.000
_cell.length_c   1.000
_cell.angle_alpha   90.00
_cell.angle_beta   90.00
_cell.angle_gamma   90.00
#
_symmetry.space_group_name_H-M   'P 1'
#
loop_
_entity.id
_entity.type
_entity.pdbx_description
1 polymer ?
#
loop_
_entity_poly.entity_id
_entity_poly.type
_entity_poly.pdbx_seq_one_letter_code
_entity_poly.pdbx_strand_id
1 'polypeptide(L)'
;MSNEISKSERFKYTVEPFQEDFTGRLSWHMLGSRILSTASLHANSRGFGMEQLLPQKLAWVVSRLAIEMDEMPRAGEEYTIETWIRCIYRTFTDRCFAILRPDGTPYGYAYTVWALLNAETRQPVNLEHLPGGGFGDWVDGEKKCGVAPFSRIRVRETTPVRTIKVQYSDIDINNHVNSIRYIEHMLDLFPEEMYATHEVKRIEVAYHEEAYADETLNLYKQPVGEDTFDIEIRKIAASEAGETMPVPAGREQRVCASRVTFKQTES
;
A
#
# COMPACT_ATOMS: atom_id res chain seq x y z
N MET A 1 35.03 19.00 -2.01
CA MET A 1 33.92 18.39 -2.75
C MET A 1 32.82 18.13 -1.71
N SER A 2 31.76 18.92 -1.71
CA SER A 2 30.60 18.65 -0.84
C SER A 2 30.02 17.30 -1.28
N ASN A 3 30.03 16.31 -0.39
CA ASN A 3 29.27 15.09 -0.58
C ASN A 3 27.78 15.50 -0.60
N GLU A 4 27.25 15.74 -1.79
CA GLU A 4 25.85 15.99 -1.98
C GLU A 4 25.13 14.67 -1.67
N ILE A 5 24.43 14.62 -0.55
CA ILE A 5 23.73 13.43 -0.11
C ILE A 5 22.60 13.16 -1.10
N SER A 6 22.61 12.00 -1.73
CA SER A 6 21.57 11.63 -2.70
C SER A 6 20.18 11.62 -2.04
N LYS A 7 19.25 12.37 -2.60
CA LYS A 7 17.86 12.46 -2.16
C LYS A 7 17.04 11.24 -2.54
N SER A 8 17.50 10.46 -3.53
CA SER A 8 16.92 9.17 -3.91
C SER A 8 17.89 8.04 -3.62
N GLU A 9 17.36 6.83 -3.50
CA GLU A 9 18.16 5.62 -3.29
C GLU A 9 17.58 4.46 -4.08
N ARG A 10 18.47 3.56 -4.53
CA ARG A 10 18.15 2.41 -5.37
C ARG A 10 18.45 1.12 -4.64
N PHE A 11 17.48 0.21 -4.62
CA PHE A 11 17.57 -1.10 -4.00
C PHE A 11 17.33 -2.15 -5.08
N LYS A 12 18.27 -3.09 -5.22
CA LYS A 12 18.18 -4.18 -6.19
C LYS A 12 17.48 -5.37 -5.58
N TYR A 13 16.64 -6.00 -6.38
CA TYR A 13 15.90 -7.21 -6.05
C TYR A 13 15.95 -8.19 -7.22
N THR A 14 15.72 -9.46 -6.93
CA THR A 14 15.49 -10.50 -7.91
C THR A 14 14.14 -11.13 -7.61
N VAL A 15 13.39 -11.52 -8.60
CA VAL A 15 12.17 -12.31 -8.42
C VAL A 15 12.60 -13.73 -8.08
N GLU A 16 12.57 -14.07 -6.78
CA GLU A 16 12.92 -15.40 -6.29
C GLU A 16 11.78 -16.40 -6.51
N PRO A 17 12.05 -17.71 -6.60
CA PRO A 17 11.01 -18.74 -6.63
C PRO A 17 10.00 -18.53 -5.50
N PHE A 18 8.72 -18.82 -5.77
CA PHE A 18 7.57 -18.63 -4.85
C PHE A 18 7.18 -17.18 -4.55
N GLN A 19 7.75 -16.20 -5.26
CA GLN A 19 7.27 -14.81 -5.24
C GLN A 19 6.34 -14.50 -6.42
N GLU A 20 6.23 -15.44 -7.36
CA GLU A 20 5.35 -15.33 -8.50
C GLU A 20 3.90 -15.67 -8.13
N ASP A 21 2.98 -15.12 -8.89
CA ASP A 21 1.62 -15.60 -8.96
C ASP A 21 1.49 -16.71 -10.03
N PHE A 22 0.28 -17.21 -10.22
CA PHE A 22 0.01 -18.28 -11.19
C PHE A 22 0.27 -17.89 -12.66
N THR A 23 0.50 -16.60 -12.95
CA THR A 23 0.90 -16.11 -14.28
C THR A 23 2.41 -16.15 -14.51
N GLY A 24 3.21 -16.58 -13.52
CA GLY A 24 4.67 -16.62 -13.55
C GLY A 24 5.33 -15.24 -13.45
N ARG A 25 4.64 -14.28 -12.87
CA ARG A 25 5.12 -12.92 -12.65
C ARG A 25 5.15 -12.60 -11.15
N LEU A 26 5.98 -11.63 -10.76
CA LEU A 26 6.02 -11.13 -9.40
C LEU A 26 4.60 -10.77 -8.93
N SER A 27 4.15 -11.38 -7.84
CA SER A 27 2.82 -11.14 -7.31
C SER A 27 2.66 -9.72 -6.77
N TRP A 28 1.46 -9.17 -6.85
CA TRP A 28 1.15 -7.81 -6.41
C TRP A 28 1.44 -7.58 -4.94
N HIS A 29 1.19 -8.58 -4.09
CA HIS A 29 1.48 -8.48 -2.67
C HIS A 29 2.99 -8.43 -2.40
N MET A 30 3.78 -9.22 -3.13
CA MET A 30 5.24 -9.20 -3.01
C MET A 30 5.81 -7.87 -3.48
N LEU A 31 5.32 -7.33 -4.61
CA LEU A 31 5.72 -6.00 -5.07
C LEU A 31 5.37 -4.92 -4.04
N GLY A 32 4.14 -4.93 -3.52
CA GLY A 32 3.71 -4.01 -2.47
C GLY A 32 4.59 -4.10 -1.22
N SER A 33 4.91 -5.32 -0.76
CA SER A 33 5.80 -5.55 0.37
C SER A 33 7.21 -5.00 0.11
N ARG A 34 7.76 -5.19 -1.10
CA ARG A 34 9.08 -4.64 -1.49
C ARG A 34 9.07 -3.11 -1.53
N ILE A 35 7.99 -2.49 -2.03
CA ILE A 35 7.82 -1.03 -2.04
C ILE A 35 7.85 -0.47 -0.61
N LEU A 36 7.05 -1.05 0.32
CA LEU A 36 7.02 -0.58 1.71
C LEU A 36 8.34 -0.85 2.44
N SER A 37 8.98 -2.01 2.19
CA SER A 37 10.32 -2.32 2.73
C SER A 37 11.37 -1.34 2.23
N THR A 38 11.35 -0.99 0.94
CA THR A 38 12.26 0.01 0.34
C THR A 38 12.08 1.38 1.00
N ALA A 39 10.83 1.79 1.29
CA ALA A 39 10.57 3.02 2.04
C ALA A 39 11.21 3.00 3.42
N SER A 40 11.09 1.87 4.14
CA SER A 40 11.64 1.68 5.48
C SER A 40 13.17 1.71 5.48
N LEU A 41 13.82 1.01 4.55
CA LEU A 41 15.28 1.01 4.40
C LEU A 41 15.81 2.41 4.12
N HIS A 42 15.18 3.13 3.18
CA HIS A 42 15.54 4.51 2.87
C HIS A 42 15.36 5.45 4.07
N ALA A 43 14.30 5.30 4.85
CA ALA A 43 14.06 6.10 6.03
C ALA A 43 15.09 5.82 7.14
N ASN A 44 15.42 4.53 7.38
CA ASN A 44 16.42 4.13 8.37
C ASN A 44 17.82 4.67 8.01
N SER A 45 18.24 4.57 6.74
CA SER A 45 19.55 5.08 6.30
C SER A 45 19.71 6.60 6.45
N ARG A 46 18.61 7.33 6.63
CA ARG A 46 18.57 8.79 6.77
C ARG A 46 18.17 9.29 8.16
N GLY A 47 18.04 8.39 9.12
CA GLY A 47 17.83 8.75 10.52
C GLY A 47 16.39 9.11 10.91
N PHE A 48 15.40 8.84 10.04
CA PHE A 48 13.98 9.04 10.35
C PHE A 48 13.12 7.77 10.16
N GLY A 49 13.76 6.61 10.19
CA GLY A 49 13.08 5.33 10.14
C GLY A 49 12.64 4.81 11.51
N MET A 50 12.11 3.60 11.53
CA MET A 50 11.56 2.98 12.74
C MET A 50 12.60 2.86 13.87
N GLU A 51 13.86 2.56 13.55
CA GLU A 51 14.92 2.43 14.56
C GLU A 51 15.11 3.68 15.42
N GLN A 52 14.96 4.86 14.81
CA GLN A 52 15.08 6.16 15.47
C GLN A 52 13.77 6.63 16.11
N LEU A 53 12.64 6.27 15.55
CA LEU A 53 11.34 6.79 15.93
C LEU A 53 10.63 5.96 17.01
N LEU A 54 10.76 4.63 16.99
CA LEU A 54 10.12 3.76 17.99
C LEU A 54 10.50 4.08 19.43
N PRO A 55 11.78 4.37 19.78
CA PRO A 55 12.14 4.78 21.13
C PRO A 55 11.45 6.07 21.59
N GLN A 56 10.98 6.89 20.65
CA GLN A 56 10.26 8.14 20.87
C GLN A 56 8.74 7.95 20.82
N LYS A 57 8.27 6.69 20.72
CA LYS A 57 6.85 6.34 20.59
C LYS A 57 6.21 6.94 19.34
N LEU A 58 7.00 7.07 18.27
CA LEU A 58 6.56 7.56 16.97
C LEU A 58 6.58 6.42 15.95
N ALA A 59 5.58 6.38 15.08
CA ALA A 59 5.47 5.38 14.02
C ALA A 59 4.93 5.98 12.73
N TRP A 60 5.56 5.57 11.60
CA TRP A 60 5.03 5.84 10.27
C TRP A 60 3.87 4.90 9.96
N VAL A 61 2.78 5.48 9.48
CA VAL A 61 1.60 4.75 9.02
C VAL A 61 1.35 5.11 7.56
N VAL A 62 1.23 4.10 6.71
CA VAL A 62 0.80 4.31 5.33
C VAL A 62 -0.68 4.64 5.30
N SER A 63 -1.02 5.81 4.75
CA SER A 63 -2.41 6.25 4.60
C SER A 63 -2.96 5.96 3.20
N ARG A 64 -2.10 6.02 2.18
CA ARG A 64 -2.46 5.73 0.80
C ARG A 64 -1.31 5.05 0.07
N LEU A 65 -1.68 4.17 -0.84
CA LEU A 65 -0.77 3.47 -1.75
C LEU A 65 -1.40 3.43 -3.14
N ALA A 66 -0.64 3.78 -4.17
CA ALA A 66 -0.98 3.50 -5.55
C ALA A 66 0.22 2.82 -6.21
N ILE A 67 -0.03 1.75 -6.94
CA ILE A 67 0.96 1.04 -7.76
C ILE A 67 0.39 0.97 -9.17
N GLU A 68 1.17 1.40 -10.15
CA GLU A 68 0.80 1.37 -11.57
C GLU A 68 1.94 0.74 -12.36
N MET A 69 1.64 -0.39 -13.02
CA MET A 69 2.62 -1.21 -13.72
C MET A 69 2.27 -1.31 -15.20
N ASP A 70 3.26 -1.12 -16.06
CA ASP A 70 3.13 -1.45 -17.48
C ASP A 70 3.35 -2.93 -17.73
N GLU A 71 4.28 -3.51 -16.96
CA GLU A 71 4.61 -4.93 -16.97
C GLU A 71 5.11 -5.34 -15.58
N MET A 72 4.91 -6.60 -15.21
CA MET A 72 5.46 -7.17 -13.97
C MET A 72 6.73 -7.96 -14.27
N PRO A 73 7.78 -7.84 -13.42
CA PRO A 73 8.98 -8.68 -13.53
C PRO A 73 8.64 -10.18 -13.44
N ARG A 74 9.39 -11.02 -14.14
CA ARG A 74 9.21 -12.47 -14.17
C ARG A 74 10.22 -13.17 -13.25
N ALA A 75 9.96 -14.43 -12.99
CA ALA A 75 10.86 -15.30 -12.24
C ALA A 75 12.30 -15.22 -12.75
N GLY A 76 13.24 -15.04 -11.81
CA GLY A 76 14.67 -14.91 -12.09
C GLY A 76 15.13 -13.55 -12.63
N GLU A 77 14.20 -12.63 -12.95
CA GLU A 77 14.58 -11.31 -13.42
C GLU A 77 15.04 -10.42 -12.25
N GLU A 78 16.08 -9.63 -12.50
CA GLU A 78 16.51 -8.56 -11.62
C GLU A 78 15.70 -7.29 -11.90
N TYR A 79 15.37 -6.57 -10.84
CA TYR A 79 14.75 -5.26 -10.92
C TYR A 79 15.28 -4.35 -9.80
N THR A 80 15.10 -3.06 -9.98
CA THR A 80 15.51 -2.05 -9.00
C THR A 80 14.31 -1.23 -8.58
N ILE A 81 14.14 -1.01 -7.29
CA ILE A 81 13.20 -0.01 -6.79
C ILE A 81 14.00 1.22 -6.37
N GLU A 82 13.77 2.32 -7.08
CA GLU A 82 14.27 3.63 -6.70
C GLU A 82 13.20 4.38 -5.93
N THR A 83 13.55 5.02 -4.80
CA THR A 83 12.60 5.79 -3.99
C THR A 83 13.13 7.17 -3.63
N TRP A 84 12.22 8.13 -3.51
CA TRP A 84 12.48 9.50 -3.05
C TRP A 84 11.26 10.09 -2.36
N ILE A 85 11.49 11.08 -1.48
CA ILE A 85 10.43 11.88 -0.87
C ILE A 85 10.14 13.04 -1.82
N ARG A 86 8.89 13.15 -2.28
CA ARG A 86 8.49 14.22 -3.20
C ARG A 86 8.14 15.51 -2.46
N CYS A 87 7.40 15.38 -1.36
CA CYS A 87 6.92 16.53 -0.59
C CYS A 87 6.70 16.16 0.87
N ILE A 88 6.88 17.15 1.75
CA ILE A 88 6.54 17.06 3.16
C ILE A 88 5.47 18.11 3.43
N TYR A 89 4.42 17.69 4.10
CA TYR A 89 3.35 18.53 4.62
C TYR A 89 3.41 18.53 6.16
N ARG A 90 2.54 19.25 6.79
CA ARG A 90 2.57 19.39 8.24
C ARG A 90 2.51 18.07 9.02
N THR A 91 1.68 17.12 8.58
CA THR A 91 1.44 15.84 9.29
C THR A 91 1.58 14.61 8.41
N PHE A 92 1.93 14.78 7.15
CA PHE A 92 2.12 13.69 6.22
C PHE A 92 3.20 14.00 5.18
N THR A 93 3.67 12.98 4.50
CA THR A 93 4.67 13.08 3.44
C THR A 93 4.29 12.21 2.26
N ASP A 94 4.65 12.68 1.08
CA ASP A 94 4.51 11.98 -0.18
C ASP A 94 5.83 11.31 -0.56
N ARG A 95 5.75 10.05 -0.96
CA ARG A 95 6.90 9.28 -1.41
C ARG A 95 6.59 8.61 -2.74
N CYS A 96 7.53 8.69 -3.66
CA CYS A 96 7.46 8.08 -4.97
C CYS A 96 8.44 6.91 -5.10
N PHE A 97 8.12 6.01 -6.03
CA PHE A 97 8.95 4.88 -6.38
C PHE A 97 8.94 4.68 -7.89
N ALA A 98 10.08 4.30 -8.45
CA ALA A 98 10.21 3.78 -9.80
C ALA A 98 10.68 2.32 -9.72
N ILE A 99 9.96 1.43 -10.35
CA ILE A 99 10.32 0.01 -10.50
C ILE A 99 11.00 -0.12 -11.85
N LEU A 100 12.31 -0.40 -11.86
CA LEU A 100 13.17 -0.27 -13.03
C LEU A 100 13.70 -1.62 -13.48
N ARG A 101 13.78 -1.81 -14.79
CA ARG A 101 14.53 -2.90 -15.43
C ARG A 101 16.04 -2.72 -15.24
N PRO A 102 16.84 -3.74 -15.52
CA PRO A 102 18.31 -3.63 -15.46
C PRO A 102 18.88 -2.54 -16.37
N ASP A 103 18.22 -2.24 -17.48
CA ASP A 103 18.60 -1.18 -18.42
C ASP A 103 18.18 0.23 -17.96
N GLY A 104 17.45 0.33 -16.83
CA GLY A 104 16.96 1.57 -16.26
C GLY A 104 15.60 2.05 -16.79
N THR A 105 14.98 1.35 -17.74
CA THR A 105 13.62 1.66 -18.19
C THR A 105 12.59 1.21 -17.11
N PRO A 106 11.47 1.91 -16.97
CA PRO A 106 10.51 1.56 -15.93
C PRO A 106 9.65 0.35 -16.31
N TYR A 107 9.44 -0.58 -15.37
CA TYR A 107 8.32 -1.51 -15.33
C TYR A 107 7.04 -0.79 -14.92
N GLY A 108 7.16 0.21 -14.05
CA GLY A 108 6.07 0.97 -13.51
C GLY A 108 6.51 1.88 -12.37
N TYR A 109 5.53 2.42 -11.69
CA TYR A 109 5.75 3.38 -10.60
C TYR A 109 4.81 3.11 -9.43
N ALA A 110 5.21 3.59 -8.24
CA ALA A 110 4.32 3.61 -7.10
C ALA A 110 4.39 4.95 -6.36
N TYR A 111 3.33 5.23 -5.63
CA TYR A 111 3.18 6.46 -4.85
C TYR A 111 2.51 6.15 -3.52
N THR A 112 3.06 6.67 -2.44
CA THR A 112 2.53 6.49 -1.09
C THR A 112 2.40 7.80 -0.36
N VAL A 113 1.41 7.87 0.53
CA VAL A 113 1.24 8.94 1.51
C VAL A 113 1.41 8.35 2.90
N TRP A 114 2.30 8.94 3.69
CA TRP A 114 2.61 8.48 5.05
C TRP A 114 2.27 9.56 6.06
N ALA A 115 1.63 9.17 7.15
CA ALA A 115 1.45 10.00 8.32
C ALA A 115 2.38 9.53 9.44
N LEU A 116 2.96 10.48 10.20
CA LEU A 116 3.65 10.16 11.43
C LEU A 116 2.68 10.30 12.59
N LEU A 117 2.53 9.24 13.37
CA LEU A 117 1.65 9.22 14.54
C LEU A 117 2.45 8.99 15.82
N ASN A 118 1.96 9.53 16.91
CA ASN A 118 2.32 9.04 18.22
C ASN A 118 1.66 7.66 18.41
N ALA A 119 2.46 6.63 18.71
CA ALA A 119 2.01 5.23 18.76
C ALA A 119 1.04 4.97 19.94
N GLU A 120 1.11 5.75 21.02
CA GLU A 120 0.24 5.61 22.18
C GLU A 120 -1.07 6.37 22.02
N THR A 121 -0.99 7.65 21.62
CA THR A 121 -2.16 8.52 21.52
C THR A 121 -2.86 8.47 20.18
N ARG A 122 -2.23 7.85 19.16
CA ARG A 122 -2.70 7.79 17.78
C ARG A 122 -2.88 9.16 17.10
N GLN A 123 -2.36 10.21 17.72
CA GLN A 123 -2.47 11.56 17.18
C GLN A 123 -1.37 11.86 16.15
N PRO A 124 -1.70 12.57 15.05
CA PRO A 124 -0.71 13.00 14.06
C PRO A 124 0.34 13.92 14.68
N VAL A 125 1.59 13.73 14.28
CA VAL A 125 2.74 14.54 14.72
C VAL A 125 3.10 15.54 13.64
N ASN A 126 3.46 16.78 14.06
CA ASN A 126 3.95 17.78 13.13
C ASN A 126 5.38 17.44 12.66
N LEU A 127 5.56 17.21 11.37
CA LEU A 127 6.83 16.82 10.77
C LEU A 127 7.90 17.91 10.80
N GLU A 128 7.52 19.18 10.96
CA GLU A 128 8.47 20.30 11.12
C GLU A 128 9.27 20.18 12.43
N HIS A 129 8.75 19.43 13.41
CA HIS A 129 9.34 19.26 14.73
C HIS A 129 9.91 17.85 14.93
N LEU A 130 10.23 17.13 13.86
CA LEU A 130 10.86 15.82 13.97
C LEU A 130 12.21 15.93 14.68
N PRO A 131 12.45 15.06 15.67
CA PRO A 131 13.75 14.98 16.34
C PRO A 131 14.84 14.64 15.32
N GLY A 132 15.98 15.33 15.42
CA GLY A 132 17.11 15.17 14.51
C GLY A 132 17.22 16.22 13.42
N GLY A 133 16.15 16.98 13.12
CA GLY A 133 16.16 18.02 12.09
C GLY A 133 16.41 17.49 10.66
N GLY A 134 16.47 18.38 9.69
CA GLY A 134 16.97 18.04 8.34
C GLY A 134 16.07 17.14 7.49
N PHE A 135 14.86 16.78 7.94
CA PHE A 135 13.96 15.93 7.15
C PHE A 135 13.63 16.55 5.78
N GLY A 136 13.53 17.88 5.72
CA GLY A 136 13.35 18.64 4.47
C GLY A 136 14.49 18.51 3.46
N ASP A 137 15.71 18.23 3.93
CA ASP A 137 16.89 18.11 3.09
C ASP A 137 16.83 16.88 2.16
N TRP A 138 16.00 15.90 2.52
CA TRP A 138 15.80 14.67 1.75
C TRP A 138 14.71 14.76 0.67
N VAL A 139 14.08 15.93 0.51
CA VAL A 139 13.02 16.12 -0.49
C VAL A 139 13.62 16.33 -1.88
N ASP A 140 13.15 15.53 -2.84
CA ASP A 140 13.39 15.68 -4.28
C ASP A 140 12.06 16.02 -4.97
N GLY A 141 11.65 17.28 -4.86
CA GLY A 141 10.38 17.77 -5.41
C GLY A 141 10.38 17.94 -6.93
N GLU A 142 11.55 18.02 -7.55
CA GLU A 142 11.70 18.20 -8.99
C GLU A 142 11.56 16.87 -9.75
N LYS A 143 11.86 15.74 -9.09
CA LYS A 143 11.78 14.42 -9.69
C LYS A 143 10.33 13.99 -9.89
N LYS A 144 9.98 13.72 -11.15
CA LYS A 144 8.61 13.33 -11.52
C LYS A 144 8.29 11.92 -11.04
N CYS A 145 7.08 11.75 -10.52
CA CYS A 145 6.47 10.48 -10.24
C CYS A 145 5.53 10.08 -11.39
N GLY A 146 5.73 8.91 -11.98
CA GLY A 146 4.96 8.46 -13.14
C GLY A 146 3.55 7.95 -12.83
N VAL A 147 3.09 8.06 -11.57
CA VAL A 147 1.77 7.57 -11.13
C VAL A 147 0.71 8.65 -11.29
N ALA A 148 -0.44 8.30 -11.86
CA ALA A 148 -1.59 9.19 -11.91
C ALA A 148 -2.12 9.53 -10.50
N PRO A 149 -2.77 10.71 -10.31
CA PRO A 149 -3.36 11.10 -9.03
C PRO A 149 -4.33 10.05 -8.48
N PHE A 150 -4.52 10.04 -7.14
CA PHE A 150 -5.51 9.18 -6.50
C PHE A 150 -6.93 9.49 -6.97
N SER A 151 -7.69 8.43 -7.20
CA SER A 151 -9.10 8.51 -7.53
C SER A 151 -9.96 8.82 -6.31
N ARG A 152 -11.13 9.38 -6.54
CA ARG A 152 -12.18 9.42 -5.53
C ARG A 152 -12.94 8.09 -5.56
N ILE A 153 -12.73 7.26 -4.55
CA ILE A 153 -13.34 5.94 -4.44
C ILE A 153 -14.60 6.04 -3.60
N ARG A 154 -15.70 5.45 -4.11
CA ARG A 154 -16.96 5.40 -3.39
C ARG A 154 -17.79 4.19 -3.84
N VAL A 155 -17.93 3.23 -2.96
CA VAL A 155 -18.80 2.05 -3.15
C VAL A 155 -20.17 2.33 -2.53
N ARG A 156 -21.21 2.13 -3.31
CA ARG A 156 -22.62 2.30 -2.89
C ARG A 156 -23.31 0.98 -2.58
N GLU A 157 -22.65 -0.12 -2.93
CA GLU A 157 -23.15 -1.47 -2.67
C GLU A 157 -23.33 -1.70 -1.17
N THR A 158 -24.44 -2.33 -0.82
CA THR A 158 -24.82 -2.64 0.57
C THR A 158 -24.76 -4.13 0.87
N THR A 159 -24.62 -4.96 -0.16
CA THR A 159 -24.47 -6.41 -0.03
C THR A 159 -23.02 -6.78 -0.28
N PRO A 160 -22.31 -7.40 0.67
CA PRO A 160 -20.94 -7.83 0.46
C PRO A 160 -20.89 -8.96 -0.57
N VAL A 161 -19.90 -8.90 -1.46
CA VAL A 161 -19.61 -10.00 -2.41
C VAL A 161 -18.83 -11.14 -1.74
N ARG A 162 -18.16 -10.84 -0.64
CA ARG A 162 -17.42 -11.82 0.18
C ARG A 162 -17.35 -11.35 1.62
N THR A 163 -17.40 -12.29 2.54
CA THR A 163 -17.16 -12.06 3.97
C THR A 163 -16.02 -12.97 4.41
N ILE A 164 -15.02 -12.42 5.09
CA ILE A 164 -13.87 -13.17 5.60
C ILE A 164 -13.69 -12.90 7.09
N LYS A 165 -13.06 -13.83 7.77
CA LYS A 165 -12.57 -13.65 9.14
C LYS A 165 -11.07 -13.44 9.09
N VAL A 166 -10.56 -12.42 9.77
CA VAL A 166 -9.11 -12.14 9.86
C VAL A 166 -8.41 -13.34 10.51
N GLN A 167 -7.38 -13.84 9.83
CA GLN A 167 -6.61 -15.02 10.20
C GLN A 167 -5.21 -14.66 10.67
N TYR A 168 -4.49 -15.64 11.24
CA TYR A 168 -3.08 -15.50 11.64
C TYR A 168 -2.19 -14.94 10.52
N SER A 169 -2.37 -15.40 9.28
CA SER A 169 -1.59 -14.98 8.12
C SER A 169 -1.80 -13.52 7.72
N ASP A 170 -2.89 -12.89 8.18
CA ASP A 170 -3.20 -11.49 7.87
C ASP A 170 -2.47 -10.52 8.80
N ILE A 171 -2.09 -10.97 10.00
CA ILE A 171 -1.58 -10.11 11.08
C ILE A 171 -0.08 -9.90 10.97
N ASP A 172 0.36 -8.66 11.15
CA ASP A 172 1.77 -8.27 11.19
C ASP A 172 2.30 -8.03 12.63
N ILE A 173 3.54 -7.59 12.74
CA ILE A 173 4.22 -7.30 14.01
C ILE A 173 3.51 -6.23 14.85
N ASN A 174 2.66 -5.41 14.24
CA ASN A 174 1.88 -4.36 14.93
C ASN A 174 0.57 -4.89 15.49
N ASN A 175 0.30 -6.21 15.40
CA ASN A 175 -0.91 -6.89 15.84
C ASN A 175 -2.19 -6.48 15.11
N HIS A 176 -2.10 -5.92 13.91
CA HIS A 176 -3.24 -5.65 13.04
C HIS A 176 -3.01 -6.18 11.63
N VAL A 177 -4.05 -6.19 10.81
CA VAL A 177 -3.96 -6.68 9.44
C VAL A 177 -2.93 -5.86 8.65
N ASN A 178 -1.94 -6.56 8.09
CA ASN A 178 -0.90 -5.97 7.26
C ASN A 178 -1.52 -5.26 6.05
N SER A 179 -1.07 -4.04 5.79
CA SER A 179 -1.60 -3.18 4.71
C SER A 179 -1.61 -3.88 3.33
N ILE A 180 -0.66 -4.76 3.08
CA ILE A 180 -0.54 -5.46 1.79
C ILE A 180 -1.51 -6.64 1.71
N ARG A 181 -1.92 -7.27 2.83
CA ARG A 181 -2.89 -8.37 2.82
C ARG A 181 -4.25 -7.94 2.27
N TYR A 182 -4.62 -6.68 2.47
CA TYR A 182 -5.84 -6.15 1.85
C TYR A 182 -5.80 -6.22 0.32
N ILE A 183 -4.63 -6.06 -0.31
CA ILE A 183 -4.47 -6.17 -1.78
C ILE A 183 -4.79 -7.61 -2.23
N GLU A 184 -4.31 -8.62 -1.51
CA GLU A 184 -4.63 -10.01 -1.83
C GLU A 184 -6.13 -10.28 -1.70
N HIS A 185 -6.75 -9.88 -0.59
CA HIS A 185 -8.19 -10.05 -0.41
C HIS A 185 -9.03 -9.33 -1.47
N MET A 186 -8.55 -8.21 -2.01
CA MET A 186 -9.21 -7.49 -3.10
C MET A 186 -9.06 -8.22 -4.43
N LEU A 187 -7.87 -8.72 -4.74
CA LEU A 187 -7.60 -9.46 -5.98
C LEU A 187 -8.33 -10.80 -5.99
N ASP A 188 -8.50 -11.44 -4.84
CA ASP A 188 -9.32 -12.66 -4.67
C ASP A 188 -10.81 -12.49 -5.00
N LEU A 189 -11.29 -11.26 -5.22
CA LEU A 189 -12.68 -10.99 -5.64
C LEU A 189 -12.90 -11.17 -7.15
N PHE A 190 -11.85 -11.44 -7.91
CA PHE A 190 -11.92 -11.61 -9.35
C PHE A 190 -11.69 -13.09 -9.71
N PRO A 191 -12.46 -13.64 -10.64
CA PRO A 191 -12.32 -15.01 -11.07
C PRO A 191 -11.04 -15.22 -11.89
N GLU A 192 -10.51 -16.43 -11.89
CA GLU A 192 -9.29 -16.79 -12.60
C GLU A 192 -9.37 -16.51 -14.11
N GLU A 193 -10.58 -16.69 -14.70
CA GLU A 193 -10.84 -16.42 -16.11
C GLU A 193 -10.58 -14.94 -16.48
N MET A 194 -10.76 -14.02 -15.55
CA MET A 194 -10.43 -12.62 -15.81
C MET A 194 -8.93 -12.42 -15.98
N TYR A 195 -8.13 -13.08 -15.16
CA TYR A 195 -6.67 -13.01 -15.25
C TYR A 195 -6.10 -13.74 -16.50
N ALA A 196 -6.87 -14.63 -17.11
CA ALA A 196 -6.47 -15.27 -18.37
C ALA A 196 -6.48 -14.30 -19.57
N THR A 197 -7.26 -13.23 -19.48
CA THR A 197 -7.47 -12.26 -20.58
C THR A 197 -7.07 -10.82 -20.19
N HIS A 198 -6.86 -10.56 -18.91
CA HIS A 198 -6.53 -9.23 -18.41
C HIS A 198 -5.41 -9.30 -17.38
N GLU A 199 -4.63 -8.24 -17.33
CA GLU A 199 -3.61 -8.01 -16.30
C GLU A 199 -4.04 -6.84 -15.41
N VAL A 200 -3.74 -6.92 -14.14
CA VAL A 200 -3.91 -5.76 -13.26
C VAL A 200 -2.94 -4.66 -13.70
N LYS A 201 -3.47 -3.51 -14.06
CA LYS A 201 -2.70 -2.33 -14.48
C LYS A 201 -2.39 -1.41 -13.31
N ARG A 202 -3.37 -1.21 -12.42
CA ARG A 202 -3.25 -0.26 -11.32
C ARG A 202 -4.06 -0.72 -10.12
N ILE A 203 -3.47 -0.53 -8.94
CA ILE A 203 -4.15 -0.69 -7.65
C ILE A 203 -3.95 0.61 -6.85
N GLU A 204 -5.04 1.16 -6.36
CA GLU A 204 -5.04 2.27 -5.41
C GLU A 204 -5.70 1.81 -4.12
N VAL A 205 -5.10 2.12 -2.98
CA VAL A 205 -5.67 1.83 -1.66
C VAL A 205 -5.59 3.07 -0.78
N ALA A 206 -6.70 3.42 -0.14
CA ALA A 206 -6.78 4.38 0.95
C ALA A 206 -7.13 3.62 2.23
N TYR A 207 -6.25 3.66 3.22
CA TYR A 207 -6.42 3.03 4.52
C TYR A 207 -7.10 3.99 5.48
N HIS A 208 -8.09 3.50 6.23
CA HIS A 208 -8.92 4.32 7.12
C HIS A 208 -8.85 3.84 8.56
N GLU A 209 -9.12 2.55 8.80
CA GLU A 209 -9.16 1.93 10.12
C GLU A 209 -8.35 0.64 10.13
N GLU A 210 -7.79 0.30 11.27
CA GLU A 210 -7.11 -0.98 11.48
C GLU A 210 -8.14 -2.10 11.72
N ALA A 211 -7.80 -3.30 11.26
CA ALA A 211 -8.53 -4.51 11.61
C ALA A 211 -7.61 -5.47 12.37
N TYR A 212 -8.20 -6.26 13.27
CA TYR A 212 -7.49 -7.11 14.22
C TYR A 212 -7.87 -8.57 14.05
N ALA A 213 -7.10 -9.46 14.69
CA ALA A 213 -7.38 -10.88 14.68
C ALA A 213 -8.83 -11.18 15.12
N ASP A 214 -9.42 -12.17 14.47
CA ASP A 214 -10.80 -12.62 14.69
C ASP A 214 -11.92 -11.65 14.28
N GLU A 215 -11.61 -10.43 13.85
CA GLU A 215 -12.63 -9.54 13.29
C GLU A 215 -13.16 -10.06 11.94
N THR A 216 -14.41 -9.73 11.67
CA THR A 216 -15.08 -10.07 10.39
C THR A 216 -15.01 -8.88 9.45
N LEU A 217 -14.54 -9.13 8.22
CA LEU A 217 -14.44 -8.15 7.16
C LEU A 217 -15.42 -8.48 6.03
N ASN A 218 -16.25 -7.50 5.68
CA ASN A 218 -17.16 -7.54 4.54
C ASN A 218 -16.52 -6.79 3.36
N LEU A 219 -16.43 -7.46 2.22
CA LEU A 219 -15.84 -6.93 1.00
C LEU A 219 -16.94 -6.59 0.01
N TYR A 220 -16.95 -5.36 -0.46
CA TYR A 220 -17.89 -4.80 -1.41
C TYR A 220 -17.17 -4.45 -2.70
N LYS A 221 -17.74 -4.82 -3.85
CA LYS A 221 -17.17 -4.56 -5.17
C LYS A 221 -18.20 -3.92 -6.07
N GLN A 222 -17.85 -2.81 -6.72
CA GLN A 222 -18.68 -2.06 -7.63
C GLN A 222 -17.95 -1.77 -8.94
N PRO A 223 -18.43 -2.18 -10.11
CA PRO A 223 -17.87 -1.76 -11.38
C PRO A 223 -18.09 -0.24 -11.58
N VAL A 224 -17.04 0.46 -12.02
CA VAL A 224 -17.06 1.91 -12.31
C VAL A 224 -16.54 2.23 -13.71
N GLY A 225 -16.16 1.23 -14.47
CA GLY A 225 -15.73 1.22 -15.86
C GLY A 225 -15.75 -0.20 -16.40
N GLU A 226 -15.35 -0.39 -17.65
CA GLU A 226 -15.29 -1.71 -18.29
C GLU A 226 -14.37 -2.65 -17.54
N ASP A 227 -13.14 -2.17 -17.24
CA ASP A 227 -12.09 -2.94 -16.55
C ASP A 227 -11.67 -2.27 -15.23
N THR A 228 -12.56 -1.51 -14.60
CA THR A 228 -12.26 -0.75 -13.39
C THR A 228 -13.31 -0.98 -12.32
N PHE A 229 -12.84 -1.27 -11.11
CA PHE A 229 -13.69 -1.66 -9.98
C PHE A 229 -13.31 -0.87 -8.73
N ASP A 230 -14.30 -0.28 -8.08
CA ASP A 230 -14.15 0.24 -6.73
C ASP A 230 -14.47 -0.85 -5.71
N ILE A 231 -13.64 -0.97 -4.69
CA ILE A 231 -13.75 -1.98 -3.64
C ILE A 231 -13.69 -1.27 -2.28
N GLU A 232 -14.57 -1.64 -1.37
CA GLU A 232 -14.45 -1.25 0.04
C GLU A 232 -14.38 -2.51 0.90
N ILE A 233 -13.53 -2.47 1.90
CA ILE A 233 -13.49 -3.45 2.98
C ILE A 233 -13.99 -2.76 4.23
N ARG A 234 -15.03 -3.32 4.85
CA ARG A 234 -15.65 -2.78 6.06
C ARG A 234 -15.65 -3.84 7.14
N LYS A 235 -15.43 -3.43 8.38
CA LYS A 235 -15.54 -4.30 9.56
C LYS A 235 -16.84 -4.03 10.30
N ILE A 236 -17.36 -5.06 10.91
CA ILE A 236 -18.48 -4.93 11.84
C ILE A 236 -17.91 -4.32 13.12
N ALA A 237 -18.42 -3.16 13.54
CA ALA A 237 -18.03 -2.56 14.81
C ALA A 237 -18.35 -3.53 15.95
N ALA A 238 -17.36 -3.80 16.83
CA ALA A 238 -17.60 -4.58 18.03
C ALA A 238 -18.69 -3.89 18.86
N SER A 239 -19.74 -4.61 19.23
CA SER A 239 -20.69 -4.11 20.21
C SER A 239 -19.98 -4.04 21.57
N GLU A 240 -20.18 -2.98 22.32
CA GLU A 240 -19.66 -2.82 23.70
C GLU A 240 -20.15 -3.90 24.68
N ALA A 241 -21.07 -4.75 24.28
CA ALA A 241 -21.60 -5.88 25.06
C ALA A 241 -21.52 -7.12 24.19
N GLY A 242 -20.61 -8.02 24.48
CA GLY A 242 -20.42 -9.40 23.99
C GLY A 242 -21.55 -10.20 23.34
N GLU A 243 -22.50 -9.57 22.68
CA GLU A 243 -23.63 -10.18 22.00
C GLU A 243 -23.35 -10.28 20.50
N THR A 244 -23.27 -11.51 20.02
CA THR A 244 -23.26 -11.90 18.61
C THR A 244 -24.66 -11.74 17.99
N MET A 245 -25.19 -10.53 17.93
CA MET A 245 -26.40 -10.24 17.15
C MET A 245 -25.98 -9.78 15.73
N PRO A 246 -26.72 -10.11 14.68
CA PRO A 246 -26.48 -9.56 13.36
C PRO A 246 -26.60 -8.03 13.43
N VAL A 247 -25.48 -7.34 13.24
CA VAL A 247 -25.41 -5.88 13.30
C VAL A 247 -26.20 -5.31 12.14
N PRO A 248 -27.14 -4.36 12.35
CA PRO A 248 -27.82 -3.69 11.27
C PRO A 248 -26.81 -3.00 10.33
N ALA A 249 -27.04 -2.99 9.03
CA ALA A 249 -26.20 -2.45 7.96
C ALA A 249 -25.71 -0.99 8.13
N GLY A 250 -25.93 -0.35 9.26
CA GLY A 250 -25.56 1.03 9.59
C GLY A 250 -24.39 1.21 10.54
N ARG A 251 -23.75 0.14 11.02
CA ARG A 251 -22.64 0.21 11.99
C ARG A 251 -21.31 -0.34 11.46
N GLU A 252 -21.17 -0.52 10.17
CA GLU A 252 -19.89 -0.92 9.60
C GLU A 252 -18.91 0.26 9.55
N GLN A 253 -17.67 -0.02 9.93
CA GLN A 253 -16.55 0.90 9.81
C GLN A 253 -15.74 0.56 8.56
N ARG A 254 -15.41 1.56 7.76
CA ARG A 254 -14.55 1.39 6.59
C ARG A 254 -13.11 1.16 7.03
N VAL A 255 -12.57 0.00 6.70
CA VAL A 255 -11.17 -0.36 6.93
C VAL A 255 -10.30 0.20 5.81
N CYS A 256 -10.66 -0.07 4.56
CA CYS A 256 -9.99 0.53 3.41
C CYS A 256 -10.93 0.68 2.22
N ALA A 257 -10.53 1.56 1.28
CA ALA A 257 -11.18 1.73 -0.01
C ALA A 257 -10.11 1.62 -1.11
N SER A 258 -10.42 0.94 -2.20
CA SER A 258 -9.48 0.64 -3.28
C SER A 258 -10.14 0.79 -4.64
N ARG A 259 -9.32 1.12 -5.64
CA ARG A 259 -9.67 0.96 -7.04
C ARG A 259 -8.68 0.01 -7.69
N VAL A 260 -9.20 -1.00 -8.37
CA VAL A 260 -8.44 -1.94 -9.19
C VAL A 260 -8.80 -1.69 -10.65
N THR A 261 -7.79 -1.46 -11.48
CA THR A 261 -7.94 -1.28 -12.92
C THR A 261 -7.15 -2.38 -13.63
N PHE A 262 -7.80 -3.05 -14.55
CA PHE A 262 -7.20 -4.04 -15.43
C PHE A 262 -6.89 -3.43 -16.80
N LYS A 263 -6.08 -4.11 -17.57
CA LYS A 263 -5.85 -3.91 -19.00
C LYS A 263 -5.96 -5.26 -19.70
N GLN A 264 -6.42 -5.26 -20.94
CA GLN A 264 -6.41 -6.48 -21.75
C GLN A 264 -4.97 -6.94 -22.01
N THR A 265 -4.76 -8.24 -21.93
CA THR A 265 -3.47 -8.85 -22.29
C THR A 265 -3.28 -8.72 -23.80
N GLU A 266 -2.17 -8.15 -24.23
CA GLU A 266 -1.80 -8.16 -25.66
C GLU A 266 -1.55 -9.62 -26.08
N SER A 267 -2.27 -10.07 -27.10
CA SER A 267 -2.18 -11.43 -27.64
C SER A 267 -0.88 -11.66 -28.41
#